data_5ab077395ef72c54d82f96843c5ee6e9
#
_entry.id   5ab077395ef72c54d82f96843c5ee6e9
#
_cell.length_a   1.000
_cell.length_b   1.000
_cell.length_c   1.000
_cell.angle_alpha   90.00
_cell.angle_beta   90.00
_cell.angle_gamma   90.00
#
_symmetry.space_group_name_H-M   'P 1'
#
loop_
_entity.id
_entity.type
_entity.pdbx_description
1 polymer ?
#
loop_
_entity_poly.entity_id
_entity_poly.type
_entity_poly.pdbx_seq_one_letter_code
_entity_poly.pdbx_strand_id
1 'polypeptide(L)'
;HFALSRQMYSMNGVPFVYATDGETYASIAARYNLFLREILKFNDLAEAETLYPGTVVYLEKKKKEAAYGIDKYVVEGPNENLRNISQRFAVRLDKLCQMNGCSPDRRLKDGDVIILRK
;
A
#
# COMPACT_ATOMS: atom_id res chain seq x y z
N HIS A 1 -9.05 4.70 33.24
CA HIS A 1 -8.97 4.70 31.78
C HIS A 1 -7.75 3.93 31.30
N PHE A 2 -7.92 3.20 30.28
CA PHE A 2 -6.82 2.59 29.56
C PHE A 2 -7.06 2.75 28.06
N ALA A 3 -6.00 3.00 27.34
CA ALA A 3 -6.07 3.09 25.90
C ALA A 3 -6.09 1.68 25.32
N LEU A 4 -7.04 1.42 24.43
CA LEU A 4 -7.04 0.17 23.70
C LEU A 4 -5.86 0.18 22.72
N SER A 5 -5.12 -0.89 22.72
CA SER A 5 -4.07 -1.06 21.73
C SER A 5 -4.68 -1.16 20.35
N ARG A 6 -4.14 -0.39 19.43
CA ARG A 6 -4.57 -0.47 18.05
C ARG A 6 -4.11 -1.79 17.46
N GLN A 7 -5.01 -2.46 16.74
CA GLN A 7 -4.67 -3.71 16.07
C GLN A 7 -3.66 -3.44 14.96
N MET A 8 -2.55 -4.19 15.00
CA MET A 8 -1.53 -4.14 13.97
C MET A 8 -1.67 -5.36 13.08
N TYR A 9 -1.57 -5.15 11.78
CA TYR A 9 -1.64 -6.21 10.77
C TYR A 9 -0.32 -6.26 10.01
N SER A 10 -0.16 -7.27 9.20
CA SER A 10 0.99 -7.31 8.29
C SER A 10 0.60 -7.96 6.97
N MET A 11 1.27 -7.53 5.93
CA MET A 11 1.17 -8.10 4.60
C MET A 11 2.60 -8.18 4.05
N ASN A 12 2.98 -9.36 3.55
CA ASN A 12 4.33 -9.54 3.02
C ASN A 12 5.41 -9.17 4.05
N GLY A 13 5.11 -9.37 5.34
CA GLY A 13 6.00 -9.01 6.43
C GLY A 13 6.07 -7.50 6.73
N VAL A 14 5.22 -6.68 6.10
CA VAL A 14 5.23 -5.24 6.30
C VAL A 14 4.06 -4.85 7.20
N PRO A 15 4.32 -4.19 8.34
CA PRO A 15 3.25 -3.81 9.27
C PRO A 15 2.38 -2.70 8.70
N PHE A 16 1.09 -2.80 8.94
CA PHE A 16 0.15 -1.76 8.54
C PHE A 16 -1.00 -1.64 9.53
N VAL A 17 -1.69 -0.53 9.45
CA VAL A 17 -2.93 -0.30 10.19
C VAL A 17 -4.03 0.07 9.19
N TYR A 18 -5.28 -0.17 9.57
CA TYR A 18 -6.41 0.41 8.85
C TYR A 18 -6.70 1.78 9.44
N ALA A 19 -6.87 2.76 8.57
CA ALA A 19 -7.26 4.09 9.01
C ALA A 19 -8.63 4.05 9.67
N THR A 20 -8.81 4.87 10.68
CA THR A 20 -10.10 5.05 11.35
C THR A 20 -10.63 6.46 11.06
N ASP A 21 -11.88 6.68 11.40
CA ASP A 21 -12.54 7.95 11.12
C ASP A 21 -11.78 9.13 11.75
N GLY A 22 -11.58 10.17 10.98
CA GLY A 22 -10.90 11.37 11.43
C GLY A 22 -9.38 11.33 11.39
N GLU A 23 -8.79 10.20 11.05
CA GLU A 23 -7.32 10.12 10.95
C GLU A 23 -6.80 10.72 9.67
N THR A 24 -5.56 11.21 9.73
CA THR A 24 -4.81 11.69 8.59
C THR A 24 -3.46 10.98 8.54
N TYR A 25 -2.78 11.06 7.40
CA TYR A 25 -1.41 10.53 7.33
C TYR A 25 -0.52 11.19 8.36
N ALA A 26 -0.68 12.49 8.58
CA ALA A 26 0.10 13.22 9.60
C ALA A 26 -0.19 12.71 11.01
N SER A 27 -1.45 12.45 11.34
CA SER A 27 -1.79 11.98 12.69
C SER A 27 -1.29 10.55 12.93
N ILE A 28 -1.36 9.70 11.93
CA ILE A 28 -0.82 8.33 12.04
C ILE A 28 0.70 8.37 12.15
N ALA A 29 1.36 9.20 11.33
CA ALA A 29 2.82 9.35 11.41
C ALA A 29 3.25 9.76 12.82
N ALA A 30 2.60 10.79 13.38
CA ALA A 30 2.91 11.26 14.72
C ALA A 30 2.74 10.16 15.77
N ARG A 31 1.69 9.37 15.65
CA ARG A 31 1.41 8.28 16.60
C ARG A 31 2.52 7.23 16.60
N TYR A 32 3.15 6.97 15.45
CA TYR A 32 4.18 5.95 15.32
C TYR A 32 5.58 6.50 15.20
N ASN A 33 5.77 7.77 15.58
CA ASN A 33 7.09 8.44 15.58
C ASN A 33 7.73 8.46 14.18
N LEU A 34 6.92 8.67 13.17
CA LEU A 34 7.38 8.80 11.80
C LEU A 34 7.24 10.26 11.36
N PHE A 35 8.10 10.67 10.44
CA PHE A 35 7.86 11.92 9.73
C PHE A 35 6.76 11.71 8.68
N LEU A 36 6.01 12.77 8.39
CA LEU A 36 4.99 12.68 7.35
C LEU A 36 5.57 12.20 6.02
N ARG A 37 6.75 12.71 5.63
CA ARG A 37 7.39 12.29 4.38
C ARG A 37 7.71 10.81 4.35
N GLU A 38 8.00 10.21 5.50
CA GLU A 38 8.28 8.77 5.58
C GLU A 38 7.02 7.95 5.34
N ILE A 39 5.94 8.27 6.04
CA ILE A 39 4.70 7.49 5.88
C ILE A 39 4.13 7.65 4.47
N LEU A 40 4.27 8.82 3.87
CA LEU A 40 3.85 9.03 2.49
C LEU A 40 4.68 8.16 1.54
N LYS A 41 5.98 8.11 1.74
CA LYS A 41 6.87 7.29 0.93
C LYS A 41 6.56 5.80 1.07
N PHE A 42 6.32 5.34 2.29
CA PHE A 42 5.97 3.93 2.54
C PHE A 42 4.70 3.53 1.82
N ASN A 43 3.82 4.47 1.56
CA ASN A 43 2.53 4.23 0.92
C ASN A 43 2.48 4.72 -0.54
N ASP A 44 3.64 5.04 -1.12
CA ASP A 44 3.78 5.46 -2.51
C ASP A 44 2.90 6.66 -2.85
N LEU A 45 2.92 7.67 -1.98
CA LEU A 45 2.23 8.93 -2.18
C LEU A 45 3.23 10.08 -2.28
N ALA A 46 3.05 10.93 -3.27
CA ALA A 46 3.87 12.14 -3.43
C ALA A 46 3.49 13.21 -2.41
N GLU A 47 2.21 13.26 -2.06
CA GLU A 47 1.69 14.22 -1.09
C GLU A 47 0.51 13.63 -0.34
N ALA A 48 0.19 14.22 0.80
CA ALA A 48 -0.92 13.75 1.61
C ALA A 48 -2.24 13.96 0.88
N GLU A 49 -3.11 12.98 1.01
CA GLU A 49 -4.46 13.04 0.45
C GLU A 49 -5.45 12.68 1.55
N THR A 50 -6.73 12.86 1.28
CA THR A 50 -7.78 12.51 2.23
C THR A 50 -7.70 11.02 2.54
N LEU A 51 -7.71 10.70 3.84
CA LEU A 51 -7.62 9.33 4.31
C LEU A 51 -9.00 8.87 4.77
N TYR A 52 -9.53 7.86 4.11
CA TYR A 52 -10.85 7.30 4.43
C TYR A 52 -10.74 6.12 5.38
N PRO A 53 -11.74 5.91 6.25
CA PRO A 53 -11.75 4.74 7.13
C PRO A 53 -11.60 3.45 6.34
N GLY A 54 -10.81 2.52 6.87
CA GLY A 54 -10.57 1.24 6.23
C GLY A 54 -9.42 1.21 5.25
N THR A 55 -8.81 2.36 4.97
CA THR A 55 -7.65 2.41 4.08
C THR A 55 -6.43 1.79 4.75
N VAL A 56 -5.70 0.97 4.01
CA VAL A 56 -4.44 0.38 4.48
C VAL A 56 -3.36 1.45 4.51
N VAL A 57 -2.67 1.55 5.63
CA VAL A 57 -1.56 2.51 5.80
C VAL A 57 -0.35 1.73 6.30
N TYR A 58 0.65 1.59 5.47
CA TYR A 58 1.90 0.90 5.83
C TYR A 58 2.76 1.79 6.70
N LEU A 59 3.36 1.19 7.71
CA LEU A 59 4.21 1.86 8.70
C LEU A 59 5.69 1.61 8.45
N GLU A 60 6.00 0.80 7.46
CA GLU A 60 7.36 0.51 7.03
C GLU A 60 7.38 0.38 5.51
N LYS A 61 8.58 0.35 4.97
CA LYS A 61 8.79 0.23 3.53
C LYS A 61 8.27 -1.10 3.02
N LYS A 62 7.50 -1.06 1.95
CA LYS A 62 7.04 -2.27 1.26
C LYS A 62 8.22 -3.01 0.63
N LYS A 63 8.01 -4.23 0.22
CA LYS A 63 9.05 -5.09 -0.32
C LYS A 63 9.20 -4.91 -1.83
N LYS A 64 10.25 -5.52 -2.38
CA LYS A 64 10.52 -5.43 -3.82
C LYS A 64 9.63 -6.37 -4.64
N GLU A 65 9.09 -7.39 -4.02
CA GLU A 65 8.19 -8.36 -4.65
C GLU A 65 7.25 -8.96 -3.61
N ALA A 66 6.18 -9.59 -4.07
CA ALA A 66 5.18 -10.18 -3.19
C ALA A 66 5.73 -11.38 -2.41
N ALA A 67 4.97 -11.85 -1.44
CA ALA A 67 5.31 -13.03 -0.65
C ALA A 67 5.46 -14.26 -1.55
N TYR A 68 6.30 -15.18 -1.10
CA TYR A 68 6.55 -16.43 -1.83
C TYR A 68 5.23 -17.13 -2.15
N GLY A 69 5.08 -17.56 -3.39
CA GLY A 69 3.86 -18.23 -3.85
C GLY A 69 2.79 -17.30 -4.41
N ILE A 70 2.93 -16.00 -4.24
CA ILE A 70 1.99 -15.02 -4.79
C ILE A 70 2.65 -14.39 -6.01
N ASP A 71 2.52 -15.05 -7.17
CA ASP A 71 3.32 -14.69 -8.34
C ASP A 71 2.67 -13.65 -9.24
N LYS A 72 1.34 -13.62 -9.32
CA LYS A 72 0.63 -12.69 -10.19
C LYS A 72 -0.79 -12.44 -9.69
N TYR A 73 -1.37 -11.38 -10.20
CA TYR A 73 -2.73 -10.96 -9.88
C TYR A 73 -3.47 -10.64 -11.17
N VAL A 74 -4.70 -11.13 -11.29
CA VAL A 74 -5.57 -10.84 -12.43
C VAL A 74 -6.49 -9.69 -12.04
N VAL A 75 -6.42 -8.61 -12.80
CA VAL A 75 -7.21 -7.40 -12.53
C VAL A 75 -8.69 -7.69 -12.68
N GLU A 76 -9.48 -7.25 -11.71
CA GLU A 76 -10.92 -7.39 -11.70
C GLU A 76 -11.57 -6.01 -11.83
N GLY A 77 -12.34 -5.83 -12.90
CA GLY A 77 -13.10 -4.62 -13.11
C GLY A 77 -12.27 -3.44 -13.59
N PRO A 78 -12.91 -2.29 -13.79
CA PRO A 78 -12.27 -1.14 -14.44
C PRO A 78 -11.59 -0.16 -13.47
N ASN A 79 -11.73 -0.33 -12.16
CA ASN A 79 -11.36 0.70 -11.20
C ASN A 79 -10.07 0.42 -10.43
N GLU A 80 -9.32 -0.62 -10.81
CA GLU A 80 -8.06 -0.91 -10.16
C GLU A 80 -6.91 -0.16 -10.83
N ASN A 81 -5.94 0.24 -10.04
CA ASN A 81 -4.71 0.84 -10.55
C ASN A 81 -3.50 0.16 -9.91
N LEU A 82 -2.32 0.47 -10.42
CA LEU A 82 -1.10 -0.16 -9.93
C LEU A 82 -0.81 0.16 -8.48
N ARG A 83 -1.12 1.37 -8.03
CA ARG A 83 -0.92 1.71 -6.62
C ARG A 83 -1.83 0.87 -5.71
N ASN A 84 -3.08 0.64 -6.10
CA ASN A 84 -3.98 -0.22 -5.33
C ASN A 84 -3.43 -1.63 -5.20
N ILE A 85 -2.87 -2.16 -6.27
CA ILE A 85 -2.25 -3.49 -6.27
C ILE A 85 -0.99 -3.50 -5.40
N SER A 86 -0.17 -2.46 -5.51
CA SER A 86 1.00 -2.26 -4.66
C SER A 86 0.62 -2.28 -3.18
N GLN A 87 -0.46 -1.61 -2.82
CA GLN A 87 -0.94 -1.56 -1.43
C GLN A 87 -1.52 -2.90 -0.97
N ARG A 88 -2.15 -3.63 -1.88
CA ARG A 88 -2.77 -4.93 -1.55
C ARG A 88 -1.72 -5.99 -1.20
N PHE A 89 -0.61 -6.00 -1.92
CA PHE A 89 0.40 -7.05 -1.78
C PHE A 89 1.68 -6.60 -1.10
N ALA A 90 1.72 -5.34 -0.66
CA ALA A 90 2.89 -4.73 -0.02
C ALA A 90 4.15 -4.82 -0.89
N VAL A 91 4.00 -4.51 -2.17
CA VAL A 91 5.08 -4.42 -3.14
C VAL A 91 5.27 -2.96 -3.50
N ARG A 92 6.50 -2.45 -3.45
CA ARG A 92 6.79 -1.07 -3.80
C ARG A 92 6.31 -0.78 -5.22
N LEU A 93 5.66 0.37 -5.40
CA LEU A 93 5.08 0.73 -6.68
C LEU A 93 6.13 0.80 -7.80
N ASP A 94 7.30 1.37 -7.52
CA ASP A 94 8.38 1.44 -8.51
C ASP A 94 8.83 0.04 -8.96
N LYS A 95 8.90 -0.90 -8.03
CA LYS A 95 9.31 -2.27 -8.34
C LYS A 95 8.21 -3.03 -9.08
N LEU A 96 6.97 -2.79 -8.71
CA LEU A 96 5.83 -3.38 -9.41
C LEU A 96 5.80 -2.92 -10.87
N CYS A 97 5.98 -1.64 -11.10
CA CYS A 97 6.03 -1.08 -12.45
C CYS A 97 7.23 -1.64 -13.23
N GLN A 98 8.37 -1.77 -12.59
CA GLN A 98 9.57 -2.32 -13.21
C GLN A 98 9.36 -3.77 -13.67
N MET A 99 8.75 -4.60 -12.80
CA MET A 99 8.46 -6.01 -13.15
C MET A 99 7.48 -6.12 -14.32
N ASN A 100 6.60 -5.14 -14.48
CA ASN A 100 5.55 -5.19 -15.50
C ASN A 100 5.85 -4.28 -16.71
N GLY A 101 7.01 -3.65 -16.74
CA GLY A 101 7.42 -2.84 -17.88
C GLY A 101 6.49 -1.69 -18.20
N CYS A 102 5.96 -1.01 -17.18
CA CYS A 102 4.99 0.06 -17.38
C CYS A 102 5.20 1.20 -16.39
N SER A 103 4.50 2.31 -16.61
CA SER A 103 4.48 3.43 -15.68
C SER A 103 3.36 3.26 -14.65
N PRO A 104 3.42 3.99 -13.52
CA PRO A 104 2.39 3.86 -12.48
C PRO A 104 0.98 4.23 -12.92
N ASP A 105 0.87 5.05 -13.97
CA ASP A 105 -0.43 5.52 -14.47
C ASP A 105 -0.98 4.68 -15.62
N ARG A 106 -0.35 3.53 -15.90
CA ARG A 106 -0.89 2.61 -16.90
C ARG A 106 -2.34 2.28 -16.59
N ARG A 107 -3.21 2.38 -17.59
CA ARG A 107 -4.60 1.98 -17.44
C ARG A 107 -4.73 0.47 -17.43
N LEU A 108 -5.36 -0.05 -16.39
CA LEU A 108 -5.60 -1.48 -16.26
C LEU A 108 -7.01 -1.83 -16.71
N LYS A 109 -7.16 -3.01 -17.28
CA LYS A 109 -8.44 -3.53 -17.75
C LYS A 109 -8.73 -4.84 -17.05
N ASP A 110 -10.01 -5.16 -16.95
CA ASP A 110 -10.43 -6.47 -16.45
C ASP A 110 -9.69 -7.58 -17.21
N GLY A 111 -9.11 -8.51 -16.48
CA GLY A 111 -8.37 -9.62 -17.05
C GLY A 111 -6.88 -9.38 -17.26
N ASP A 112 -6.40 -8.15 -17.11
CA ASP A 112 -4.96 -7.90 -17.18
C ASP A 112 -4.23 -8.68 -16.10
N VAL A 113 -3.06 -9.22 -16.45
CA VAL A 113 -2.24 -9.98 -15.50
C VAL A 113 -1.08 -9.10 -15.05
N ILE A 114 -0.98 -8.93 -13.76
CA ILE A 114 0.09 -8.14 -13.14
C ILE A 114 1.05 -9.08 -12.44
N ILE A 115 2.33 -9.00 -12.81
CA ILE A 115 3.38 -9.82 -12.20
C ILE A 115 3.74 -9.21 -10.85
N LEU A 116 3.70 -10.05 -9.82
CA LEU A 116 3.95 -9.63 -8.44
C LEU A 116 5.29 -10.14 -7.91
N ARG A 117 5.89 -11.11 -8.60
CA ARG A 117 7.12 -11.75 -8.16
C ARG A 117 7.86 -12.33 -9.35
N LYS A 118 9.16 -12.16 -9.36
CA LYS A 118 10.02 -12.75 -10.40
C LYS A 118 10.90 -13.84 -9.86
#